data_ab3761162de8e209c394867cac64c56f
#
_entry.id   ab3761162de8e209c394867cac64c56f
#
_cell.length_a   1.000
_cell.length_b   1.000
_cell.length_c   1.000
_cell.angle_alpha   90.00
_cell.angle_beta   90.00
_cell.angle_gamma   90.00
#
_symmetry.space_group_name_H-M   'P 1'
#
loop_
_entity.id
_entity.type
_entity.pdbx_description
1 polymer ?
#
loop_
_entity_poly.entity_id
_entity_poly.type
_entity_poly.pdbx_seq_one_letter_code
_entity_poly.pdbx_strand_id
1 'polypeptide(L)'
;EVLLINAGGIVLAEQEETCSPIPLKLIDYGRKLSRPQAANAGLENATGRFITFLDEDDWIEEGHIETLVNALTDNPNFKATYTNVQKATKDGVSKNFTFSTAFDPILLMRDNYIPIHAMLFERSLLSKGCRFDENFEIYEDWDFWLQLNQHTEFYHNNIITAYYRDGGESETAAIDPVERFSEHTKIGKARSALFAKWMKKWSGEDLNKMLGQLNDSLQSSVDDLEKAIHQRNISDQSFSEARKDLAEEHKVNLNHQSEIRELLLNLEKAIHERNISAQKTEELDRQIETLHSHISALEQHLAELKSSKSWRVTRPLRGVARTLRKLFIFFLNKIKLNK
;
A
#
# COMPACT_ATOMS: atom_id res chain seq x y z
N GLU A 1 1.55 -26.80 -15.97
CA GLU A 1 2.80 -26.41 -16.63
C GLU A 1 3.50 -25.26 -15.89
N VAL A 2 4.81 -25.19 -16.00
CA VAL A 2 5.63 -24.06 -15.57
C VAL A 2 6.28 -23.46 -16.82
N LEU A 3 6.13 -22.17 -17.01
CA LEU A 3 6.81 -21.42 -18.07
C LEU A 3 7.92 -20.59 -17.44
N LEU A 4 9.17 -20.90 -17.77
CA LEU A 4 10.32 -20.11 -17.37
C LEU A 4 10.65 -19.13 -18.49
N ILE A 5 10.52 -17.85 -18.19
CA ILE A 5 10.78 -16.77 -19.16
C ILE A 5 12.18 -16.23 -18.95
N ASN A 6 13.08 -16.43 -19.94
CA ASN A 6 14.42 -15.83 -19.90
C ASN A 6 14.36 -14.34 -20.24
N ALA A 7 14.06 -13.52 -19.23
CA ALA A 7 14.00 -12.06 -19.38
C ALA A 7 15.38 -11.41 -19.48
N GLY A 8 16.43 -12.05 -18.96
CA GLY A 8 17.79 -11.53 -18.99
C GLY A 8 18.46 -11.55 -20.38
N GLY A 9 17.98 -12.42 -21.29
CA GLY A 9 18.56 -12.64 -22.61
C GLY A 9 19.98 -13.22 -22.55
N ILE A 10 20.38 -13.83 -21.43
CA ILE A 10 21.64 -14.54 -21.26
C ILE A 10 21.45 -15.99 -21.69
N VAL A 11 22.52 -16.58 -22.27
CA VAL A 11 22.49 -18.03 -22.60
C VAL A 11 22.42 -18.80 -21.28
N LEU A 12 21.30 -19.47 -21.06
CA LEU A 12 21.16 -20.39 -19.92
C LEU A 12 21.96 -21.64 -20.24
N ALA A 13 22.78 -22.11 -19.29
CA ALA A 13 23.39 -23.42 -19.38
C ALA A 13 22.29 -24.49 -19.56
N GLU A 14 22.60 -25.59 -20.26
CA GLU A 14 21.66 -26.70 -20.40
C GLU A 14 21.04 -27.01 -19.04
N GLN A 15 19.74 -26.87 -18.92
CA GLN A 15 19.06 -27.17 -17.67
C GLN A 15 19.17 -28.67 -17.44
N GLU A 16 19.72 -29.06 -16.31
CA GLU A 16 19.60 -30.43 -15.81
C GLU A 16 18.09 -30.77 -15.84
N GLU A 17 17.76 -31.93 -16.42
CA GLU A 17 16.38 -32.43 -16.42
C GLU A 17 15.85 -32.38 -14.99
N THR A 18 14.98 -31.42 -14.71
CA THR A 18 14.35 -31.35 -13.40
C THR A 18 13.49 -32.58 -13.24
N CYS A 19 13.72 -33.36 -12.19
CA CYS A 19 12.90 -34.53 -11.83
C CYS A 19 11.48 -34.14 -11.38
N SER A 20 10.99 -33.01 -11.80
CA SER A 20 9.64 -32.51 -11.52
C SER A 20 8.62 -33.20 -12.41
N PRO A 21 7.53 -33.75 -11.86
CA PRO A 21 6.43 -34.28 -12.63
C PRO A 21 5.66 -33.21 -13.41
N ILE A 22 5.94 -31.91 -13.13
CA ILE A 22 5.29 -30.78 -13.77
C ILE A 22 6.08 -30.39 -15.03
N PRO A 23 5.46 -30.33 -16.22
CA PRO A 23 6.12 -29.89 -17.44
C PRO A 23 6.70 -28.50 -17.29
N LEU A 24 8.03 -28.37 -17.45
CA LEU A 24 8.75 -27.09 -17.48
C LEU A 24 9.06 -26.73 -18.95
N LYS A 25 8.69 -25.53 -19.37
CA LYS A 25 8.98 -25.01 -20.70
C LYS A 25 9.77 -23.71 -20.59
N LEU A 26 10.99 -23.70 -21.13
CA LEU A 26 11.80 -22.50 -21.27
C LEU A 26 11.31 -21.69 -22.50
N ILE A 27 11.07 -20.41 -22.28
CA ILE A 27 10.76 -19.41 -23.32
C ILE A 27 11.93 -18.43 -23.38
N ASP A 28 12.65 -18.48 -24.48
CA ASP A 28 13.85 -17.63 -24.70
C ASP A 28 13.74 -16.94 -26.08
N TYR A 29 13.82 -15.62 -26.07
CA TYR A 29 13.82 -14.80 -27.29
C TYR A 29 15.23 -14.38 -27.74
N GLY A 30 16.29 -14.84 -27.06
CA GLY A 30 17.68 -14.49 -27.34
C GLY A 30 18.01 -13.01 -27.14
N ARG A 31 17.18 -12.28 -26.42
CA ARG A 31 17.35 -10.85 -26.10
C ARG A 31 16.76 -10.51 -24.75
N LYS A 32 17.23 -9.42 -24.14
CA LYS A 32 16.65 -8.88 -22.92
C LYS A 32 15.22 -8.43 -23.16
N LEU A 33 14.33 -8.78 -22.25
CA LEU A 33 12.94 -8.36 -22.19
C LEU A 33 12.72 -7.40 -21.02
N SER A 34 11.84 -6.41 -21.19
CA SER A 34 11.31 -5.65 -20.06
C SER A 34 10.33 -6.55 -19.26
N ARG A 35 10.01 -6.13 -18.02
CA ARG A 35 9.04 -6.88 -17.18
C ARG A 35 7.71 -7.16 -17.89
N PRO A 36 7.02 -6.15 -18.49
CA PRO A 36 5.78 -6.42 -19.20
C PRO A 36 5.97 -7.29 -20.44
N GLN A 37 7.11 -7.20 -21.15
CA GLN A 37 7.42 -8.08 -22.27
C GLN A 37 7.59 -9.54 -21.83
N ALA A 38 8.29 -9.76 -20.71
CA ALA A 38 8.45 -11.10 -20.13
C ALA A 38 7.10 -11.67 -19.69
N ALA A 39 6.28 -10.88 -19.03
CA ALA A 39 4.94 -11.27 -18.62
C ALA A 39 4.06 -11.61 -19.83
N ASN A 40 4.06 -10.79 -20.89
CA ASN A 40 3.33 -11.07 -22.13
C ASN A 40 3.82 -12.34 -22.82
N ALA A 41 5.14 -12.60 -22.84
CA ALA A 41 5.68 -13.85 -23.38
C ALA A 41 5.13 -15.07 -22.61
N GLY A 42 4.97 -14.96 -21.28
CA GLY A 42 4.28 -15.96 -20.48
C GLY A 42 2.82 -16.13 -20.89
N LEU A 43 2.06 -15.04 -21.02
CA LEU A 43 0.65 -15.07 -21.42
C LEU A 43 0.44 -15.71 -22.81
N GLU A 44 1.33 -15.42 -23.76
CA GLU A 44 1.26 -15.94 -25.14
C GLU A 44 1.51 -17.44 -25.21
N ASN A 45 2.34 -17.97 -24.33
CA ASN A 45 2.72 -19.37 -24.32
C ASN A 45 1.90 -20.21 -23.34
N ALA A 46 1.13 -19.60 -22.44
CA ALA A 46 0.31 -20.30 -21.47
C ALA A 46 -0.85 -21.05 -22.14
N THR A 47 -0.99 -22.34 -21.82
CA THR A 47 -2.09 -23.21 -22.31
C THR A 47 -3.08 -23.54 -21.21
N GLY A 48 -2.69 -23.41 -19.95
CA GLY A 48 -3.52 -23.70 -18.79
C GLY A 48 -4.82 -22.88 -18.74
N ARG A 49 -5.82 -23.41 -18.05
CA ARG A 49 -7.09 -22.70 -17.81
C ARG A 49 -6.88 -21.47 -16.94
N PHE A 50 -6.03 -21.59 -15.93
CA PHE A 50 -5.69 -20.53 -14.99
C PHE A 50 -4.23 -20.12 -15.16
N ILE A 51 -3.93 -18.87 -14.89
CA ILE A 51 -2.60 -18.29 -14.97
C ILE A 51 -2.29 -17.60 -13.65
N THR A 52 -1.08 -17.78 -13.16
CA THR A 52 -0.45 -17.02 -12.08
C THR A 52 0.98 -16.69 -12.45
N PHE A 53 1.56 -15.70 -11.82
CA PHE A 53 2.95 -15.29 -11.98
C PHE A 53 3.73 -15.55 -10.68
N LEU A 54 5.03 -15.74 -10.81
CA LEU A 54 5.94 -15.82 -9.68
C LEU A 54 7.26 -15.17 -10.10
N ASP A 55 7.64 -14.12 -9.42
CA ASP A 55 8.94 -13.47 -9.58
C ASP A 55 10.05 -14.34 -8.94
N GLU A 56 11.27 -14.27 -9.47
CA GLU A 56 12.39 -15.13 -9.07
C GLU A 56 12.85 -14.91 -7.63
N ASP A 57 12.44 -13.82 -7.03
CA ASP A 57 12.84 -13.48 -5.65
C ASP A 57 11.72 -13.68 -4.62
N ASP A 58 10.53 -14.03 -5.05
CA ASP A 58 9.38 -14.33 -4.20
C ASP A 58 9.16 -15.83 -4.07
N TRP A 59 8.32 -16.26 -3.15
CA TRP A 59 7.94 -17.68 -3.02
C TRP A 59 6.51 -17.86 -2.54
N ILE A 60 6.00 -19.06 -2.80
CA ILE A 60 4.64 -19.48 -2.43
C ILE A 60 4.70 -20.75 -1.57
N GLU A 61 3.70 -20.93 -0.71
CA GLU A 61 3.54 -22.15 0.10
C GLU A 61 3.03 -23.33 -0.72
N GLU A 62 3.29 -24.52 -0.21
CA GLU A 62 2.58 -25.71 -0.67
C GLU A 62 1.06 -25.51 -0.51
N GLY A 63 0.31 -25.81 -1.58
CA GLY A 63 -1.13 -25.61 -1.61
C GLY A 63 -1.60 -24.21 -2.04
N HIS A 64 -0.71 -23.25 -2.29
CA HIS A 64 -1.09 -21.92 -2.78
C HIS A 64 -1.93 -21.98 -4.05
N ILE A 65 -1.46 -22.68 -5.06
CA ILE A 65 -2.16 -22.85 -6.35
C ILE A 65 -3.49 -23.56 -6.16
N GLU A 66 -3.51 -24.63 -5.35
CA GLU A 66 -4.73 -25.37 -5.05
C GLU A 66 -5.78 -24.48 -4.38
N THR A 67 -5.37 -23.68 -3.41
CA THR A 67 -6.24 -22.72 -2.75
C THR A 67 -6.89 -21.74 -3.72
N LEU A 68 -6.09 -21.17 -4.64
CA LEU A 68 -6.59 -20.20 -5.62
C LEU A 68 -7.51 -20.87 -6.66
N VAL A 69 -7.18 -22.09 -7.11
CA VAL A 69 -8.02 -22.85 -8.05
C VAL A 69 -9.35 -23.24 -7.42
N ASN A 70 -9.33 -23.74 -6.18
CA ASN A 70 -10.55 -24.08 -5.44
C ASN A 70 -11.44 -22.84 -5.25
N ALA A 71 -10.84 -21.72 -4.91
CA ALA A 71 -11.59 -20.46 -4.75
C ALA A 71 -12.38 -20.07 -6.01
N LEU A 72 -11.80 -20.19 -7.20
CA LEU A 72 -12.51 -19.91 -8.45
C LEU A 72 -13.49 -21.03 -8.85
N THR A 73 -13.20 -22.25 -8.45
CA THR A 73 -14.10 -23.40 -8.73
C THR A 73 -15.37 -23.28 -7.89
N ASP A 74 -15.22 -22.91 -6.61
CA ASP A 74 -16.33 -22.77 -5.68
C ASP A 74 -17.13 -21.47 -5.89
N ASN A 75 -16.49 -20.47 -6.54
CA ASN A 75 -17.09 -19.17 -6.79
C ASN A 75 -17.06 -18.81 -8.29
N PRO A 76 -17.84 -19.48 -9.15
CA PRO A 76 -17.77 -19.40 -10.60
C PRO A 76 -18.15 -18.02 -11.20
N ASN A 77 -18.69 -17.13 -10.40
CA ASN A 77 -18.96 -15.76 -10.81
C ASN A 77 -17.69 -14.90 -10.93
N PHE A 78 -16.59 -15.32 -10.28
CA PHE A 78 -15.29 -14.65 -10.33
C PHE A 78 -14.38 -15.36 -11.34
N LYS A 79 -13.54 -14.56 -12.01
CA LYS A 79 -12.51 -15.06 -12.94
C LYS A 79 -11.10 -14.72 -12.49
N ALA A 80 -10.97 -14.07 -11.36
CA ALA A 80 -9.71 -13.75 -10.72
C ALA A 80 -9.86 -13.86 -9.21
N THR A 81 -8.79 -14.31 -8.55
CA THR A 81 -8.73 -14.50 -7.11
C THR A 81 -7.32 -14.26 -6.60
N TYR A 82 -7.18 -13.83 -5.35
CA TYR A 82 -5.88 -13.63 -4.73
C TYR A 82 -5.89 -14.00 -3.25
N THR A 83 -4.70 -14.24 -2.71
CA THR A 83 -4.48 -14.51 -1.29
C THR A 83 -3.76 -13.35 -0.63
N ASN A 84 -3.66 -13.37 0.70
CA ASN A 84 -2.75 -12.49 1.43
C ASN A 84 -1.31 -12.87 1.15
N VAL A 85 -0.43 -11.85 1.20
CA VAL A 85 1.01 -12.01 1.03
C VAL A 85 1.73 -11.44 2.24
N GLN A 86 2.56 -12.27 2.86
CA GLN A 86 3.40 -11.88 3.98
C GLN A 86 4.72 -11.30 3.47
N LYS A 87 5.09 -10.12 3.95
CA LYS A 87 6.44 -9.60 3.70
C LYS A 87 7.45 -10.35 4.55
N ALA A 88 8.56 -10.79 3.95
CA ALA A 88 9.60 -11.55 4.64
C ALA A 88 11.00 -11.14 4.19
N THR A 89 12.01 -11.45 5.00
CA THR A 89 13.42 -11.28 4.62
C THR A 89 13.84 -12.38 3.63
N LYS A 90 14.97 -12.20 2.97
CA LYS A 90 15.56 -13.21 2.09
C LYS A 90 15.81 -14.57 2.80
N ASP A 91 15.95 -14.57 4.11
CA ASP A 91 16.15 -15.75 4.93
C ASP A 91 14.81 -16.36 5.44
N GLY A 92 13.67 -15.89 4.92
CA GLY A 92 12.34 -16.39 5.24
C GLY A 92 11.75 -15.90 6.56
N VAL A 93 12.38 -14.93 7.23
CA VAL A 93 11.84 -14.38 8.48
C VAL A 93 10.72 -13.40 8.15
N SER A 94 9.50 -13.70 8.61
CA SER A 94 8.32 -12.84 8.43
C SER A 94 8.51 -11.48 9.07
N LYS A 95 8.12 -10.43 8.36
CA LYS A 95 8.07 -9.05 8.85
C LYS A 95 6.65 -8.72 9.32
N ASN A 96 6.53 -7.70 10.14
CA ASN A 96 5.22 -7.25 10.64
C ASN A 96 4.43 -6.42 9.60
N PHE A 97 4.35 -6.94 8.38
CA PHE A 97 3.56 -6.35 7.30
C PHE A 97 2.99 -7.44 6.38
N THR A 98 1.69 -7.41 6.18
CA THR A 98 0.95 -8.34 5.32
C THR A 98 0.09 -7.55 4.33
N PHE A 99 0.16 -7.88 3.06
CA PHE A 99 -0.81 -7.45 2.06
C PHE A 99 -2.08 -8.28 2.26
N SER A 100 -3.08 -7.72 2.92
CA SER A 100 -4.31 -8.43 3.33
C SER A 100 -5.58 -7.63 3.07
N THR A 101 -5.51 -6.66 2.17
CA THR A 101 -6.63 -5.80 1.84
C THR A 101 -7.69 -6.58 1.09
N ALA A 102 -8.94 -6.55 1.57
CA ALA A 102 -10.09 -7.10 0.85
C ALA A 102 -10.28 -6.39 -0.50
N PHE A 103 -10.87 -7.12 -1.46
CA PHE A 103 -11.08 -6.55 -2.78
C PHE A 103 -12.02 -5.35 -2.71
N ASP A 104 -11.53 -4.23 -3.21
CA ASP A 104 -12.27 -2.99 -3.41
C ASP A 104 -11.86 -2.40 -4.77
N PRO A 105 -12.76 -2.40 -5.75
CA PRO A 105 -12.47 -1.89 -7.09
C PRO A 105 -12.14 -0.39 -7.08
N ILE A 106 -12.70 0.38 -6.15
CA ILE A 106 -12.42 1.81 -6.04
C ILE A 106 -11.03 2.06 -5.43
N LEU A 107 -10.65 1.25 -4.44
CA LEU A 107 -9.29 1.28 -3.90
C LEU A 107 -8.28 0.86 -4.97
N LEU A 108 -8.60 -0.15 -5.79
CA LEU A 108 -7.74 -0.59 -6.90
C LEU A 108 -7.52 0.51 -7.95
N MET A 109 -8.51 1.37 -8.19
CA MET A 109 -8.32 2.55 -9.04
C MET A 109 -7.29 3.52 -8.45
N ARG A 110 -7.14 3.54 -7.15
CA ARG A 110 -6.31 4.49 -6.41
C ARG A 110 -4.90 3.98 -6.15
N ASP A 111 -4.75 2.69 -5.84
CA ASP A 111 -3.47 2.10 -5.46
C ASP A 111 -3.38 0.61 -5.81
N ASN A 112 -2.14 0.14 -6.04
CA ASN A 112 -1.86 -1.29 -6.18
C ASN A 112 -1.61 -1.89 -4.79
N TYR A 113 -2.46 -2.81 -4.38
CA TYR A 113 -2.36 -3.51 -3.11
C TYR A 113 -2.30 -5.03 -3.26
N ILE A 114 -2.24 -5.53 -4.51
CA ILE A 114 -2.23 -6.96 -4.82
C ILE A 114 -0.90 -7.31 -5.48
N PRO A 115 0.04 -7.94 -4.75
CA PRO A 115 1.29 -8.42 -5.34
C PRO A 115 1.05 -9.41 -6.49
N ILE A 116 1.93 -9.41 -7.48
CA ILE A 116 1.71 -10.16 -8.73
C ILE A 116 1.58 -11.67 -8.48
N HIS A 117 2.36 -12.24 -7.57
CA HIS A 117 2.34 -13.66 -7.24
C HIS A 117 1.18 -14.08 -6.33
N ALA A 118 0.40 -13.12 -5.79
CA ALA A 118 -0.81 -13.42 -5.04
C ALA A 118 -1.99 -13.84 -5.94
N MET A 119 -1.98 -13.41 -7.20
CA MET A 119 -3.12 -13.44 -8.11
C MET A 119 -3.13 -14.68 -8.99
N LEU A 120 -4.31 -15.28 -9.14
CA LEU A 120 -4.60 -16.29 -10.17
C LEU A 120 -5.87 -15.86 -10.92
N PHE A 121 -5.83 -15.98 -12.25
CA PHE A 121 -6.95 -15.57 -13.08
C PHE A 121 -7.22 -16.56 -14.24
N GLU A 122 -8.45 -16.55 -14.76
CA GLU A 122 -8.81 -17.35 -15.91
C GLU A 122 -8.16 -16.82 -17.20
N ARG A 123 -7.51 -17.72 -17.96
CA ARG A 123 -6.93 -17.41 -19.28
C ARG A 123 -7.96 -16.83 -20.26
N SER A 124 -9.24 -17.11 -20.06
CA SER A 124 -10.33 -16.55 -20.89
C SER A 124 -10.36 -15.02 -20.91
N LEU A 125 -9.82 -14.35 -19.90
CA LEU A 125 -9.72 -12.88 -19.85
C LEU A 125 -8.77 -12.32 -20.92
N LEU A 126 -7.80 -13.10 -21.38
CA LEU A 126 -6.90 -12.69 -22.46
C LEU A 126 -7.67 -12.48 -23.78
N SER A 127 -8.76 -13.23 -24.03
CA SER A 127 -9.62 -13.05 -25.21
C SER A 127 -10.42 -11.73 -25.16
N LYS A 128 -10.46 -11.05 -24.00
CA LYS A 128 -11.03 -9.71 -23.83
C LYS A 128 -10.03 -8.59 -24.12
N GLY A 129 -8.80 -8.96 -24.52
CA GLY A 129 -7.71 -8.02 -24.80
C GLY A 129 -6.86 -7.64 -23.60
N CYS A 130 -7.03 -8.31 -22.44
CA CYS A 130 -6.20 -8.07 -21.27
C CYS A 130 -4.76 -8.51 -21.55
N ARG A 131 -3.82 -7.58 -21.48
CA ARG A 131 -2.37 -7.79 -21.67
C ARG A 131 -1.58 -6.76 -20.89
N PHE A 132 -0.35 -7.09 -20.54
CA PHE A 132 0.56 -6.10 -19.97
C PHE A 132 0.86 -5.02 -21.01
N ASP A 133 0.71 -3.77 -20.63
CA ASP A 133 1.07 -2.63 -21.47
C ASP A 133 2.57 -2.38 -21.41
N GLU A 134 3.27 -2.61 -22.50
CA GLU A 134 4.73 -2.53 -22.60
C GLU A 134 5.29 -1.11 -22.42
N ASN A 135 4.42 -0.11 -22.36
CA ASN A 135 4.82 1.25 -22.02
C ASN A 135 4.98 1.48 -20.49
N PHE A 136 4.58 0.52 -19.66
CA PHE A 136 4.73 0.59 -18.21
C PHE A 136 5.84 -0.35 -17.75
N GLU A 137 7.00 0.20 -17.37
CA GLU A 137 8.06 -0.55 -16.68
C GLU A 137 7.82 -0.65 -15.17
N ILE A 138 6.99 0.25 -14.63
CA ILE A 138 6.55 0.32 -13.24
C ILE A 138 5.03 0.38 -13.26
N TYR A 139 4.36 -0.36 -12.38
CA TYR A 139 2.91 -0.51 -12.30
C TYR A 139 2.29 -1.26 -13.49
N GLU A 140 3.08 -2.06 -14.20
CA GLU A 140 2.61 -2.96 -15.25
C GLU A 140 1.58 -3.96 -14.74
N ASP A 141 1.79 -4.48 -13.52
CA ASP A 141 0.86 -5.35 -12.79
C ASP A 141 -0.44 -4.61 -12.42
N TRP A 142 -0.31 -3.39 -11.88
CA TRP A 142 -1.46 -2.59 -11.54
C TRP A 142 -2.34 -2.25 -12.75
N ASP A 143 -1.73 -1.86 -13.86
CA ASP A 143 -2.45 -1.65 -15.13
C ASP A 143 -3.17 -2.93 -15.57
N PHE A 144 -2.51 -4.07 -15.42
CA PHE A 144 -3.10 -5.36 -15.79
C PHE A 144 -4.28 -5.73 -14.86
N TRP A 145 -4.17 -5.50 -13.55
CA TRP A 145 -5.30 -5.69 -12.63
C TRP A 145 -6.49 -4.80 -12.95
N LEU A 146 -6.24 -3.55 -13.30
CA LEU A 146 -7.30 -2.64 -13.74
C LEU A 146 -7.98 -3.12 -15.03
N GLN A 147 -7.25 -3.75 -15.96
CA GLN A 147 -7.84 -4.36 -17.14
C GLN A 147 -8.71 -5.58 -16.78
N LEU A 148 -8.23 -6.48 -15.94
CA LEU A 148 -9.00 -7.63 -15.47
C LEU A 148 -10.29 -7.18 -14.79
N ASN A 149 -10.19 -6.14 -13.93
CA ASN A 149 -11.33 -5.60 -13.20
C ASN A 149 -12.43 -5.00 -14.07
N GLN A 150 -12.16 -4.68 -15.34
CA GLN A 150 -13.22 -4.30 -16.28
C GLN A 150 -14.14 -5.48 -16.66
N HIS A 151 -13.75 -6.72 -16.33
CA HIS A 151 -14.43 -7.94 -16.78
C HIS A 151 -14.87 -8.86 -15.65
N THR A 152 -14.31 -8.68 -14.45
CA THR A 152 -14.63 -9.48 -13.26
C THR A 152 -14.21 -8.76 -12.01
N GLU A 153 -14.95 -8.93 -10.92
CA GLU A 153 -14.44 -8.66 -9.59
C GLU A 153 -13.44 -9.75 -9.18
N PHE A 154 -12.65 -9.50 -8.12
CA PHE A 154 -11.66 -10.45 -7.62
C PHE A 154 -12.12 -11.06 -6.30
N TYR A 155 -12.06 -12.37 -6.21
CA TYR A 155 -12.34 -13.07 -4.97
C TYR A 155 -11.11 -13.04 -4.05
N HIS A 156 -11.26 -12.49 -2.87
CA HIS A 156 -10.17 -12.40 -1.89
C HIS A 156 -10.20 -13.59 -0.91
N ASN A 157 -9.16 -14.40 -0.92
CA ASN A 157 -8.92 -15.42 0.09
C ASN A 157 -8.11 -14.80 1.24
N ASN A 158 -8.73 -14.62 2.40
CA ASN A 158 -8.10 -14.00 3.56
C ASN A 158 -7.17 -14.98 4.31
N ILE A 159 -6.24 -15.59 3.59
CA ILE A 159 -5.21 -16.48 4.12
C ILE A 159 -3.85 -16.14 3.51
N ILE A 160 -2.77 -16.33 4.26
CA ILE A 160 -1.41 -16.13 3.78
C ILE A 160 -0.94 -17.44 3.15
N THR A 161 -0.55 -17.40 1.88
CA THR A 161 0.01 -18.54 1.15
C THR A 161 1.15 -18.14 0.22
N ALA A 162 1.53 -16.85 0.24
CA ALA A 162 2.61 -16.31 -0.57
C ALA A 162 3.44 -15.31 0.23
N TYR A 163 4.69 -15.13 -0.16
CA TYR A 163 5.66 -14.30 0.53
C TYR A 163 6.38 -13.37 -0.45
N TYR A 164 6.41 -12.11 -0.07
CA TYR A 164 7.12 -11.04 -0.78
C TYR A 164 8.48 -10.82 -0.12
N ARG A 165 9.57 -10.93 -0.88
CA ARG A 165 10.93 -10.71 -0.38
C ARG A 165 11.22 -9.22 -0.20
N ASP A 166 11.45 -8.82 1.05
CA ASP A 166 11.89 -7.46 1.38
C ASP A 166 13.36 -7.24 1.00
N GLY A 167 13.63 -6.14 0.32
CA GLY A 167 14.99 -5.82 -0.16
C GLY A 167 15.36 -6.46 -1.49
N GLY A 168 14.38 -6.97 -2.25
CA GLY A 168 14.53 -7.28 -3.67
C GLY A 168 14.76 -6.01 -4.51
N GLU A 169 15.02 -6.17 -5.80
CA GLU A 169 15.20 -5.06 -6.76
C GLU A 169 13.89 -4.33 -7.12
N SER A 170 12.86 -4.47 -6.29
CA SER A 170 11.60 -3.75 -6.50
C SER A 170 11.83 -2.25 -6.39
N GLU A 171 11.67 -1.54 -7.48
CA GLU A 171 11.79 -0.08 -7.54
C GLU A 171 10.79 0.65 -6.60
N THR A 172 9.79 -0.08 -6.08
CA THR A 172 8.71 0.49 -5.25
C THR A 172 8.89 0.27 -3.75
N ALA A 173 9.72 -0.69 -3.32
CA ALA A 173 9.76 -1.15 -1.92
C ALA A 173 10.47 -0.21 -0.94
N ALA A 174 11.37 0.65 -1.41
CA ALA A 174 12.23 1.50 -0.58
C ALA A 174 11.86 3.00 -0.64
N ILE A 175 10.74 3.37 -1.26
CA ILE A 175 10.43 4.76 -1.58
C ILE A 175 9.59 5.38 -0.49
N ASP A 176 10.01 6.58 -0.07
CA ASP A 176 9.20 7.46 0.75
C ASP A 176 7.79 7.59 0.13
N PRO A 177 6.72 7.37 0.91
CA PRO A 177 5.35 7.56 0.44
C PRO A 177 5.13 8.86 -0.33
N VAL A 178 5.85 9.93 0.00
CA VAL A 178 5.82 11.22 -0.70
C VAL A 178 6.33 11.12 -2.13
N GLU A 179 7.41 10.38 -2.35
CA GLU A 179 8.03 10.24 -3.66
C GLU A 179 7.14 9.50 -4.67
N ARG A 180 6.23 8.65 -4.20
CA ARG A 180 5.23 7.96 -5.05
C ARG A 180 4.30 8.93 -5.77
N PHE A 181 4.14 10.13 -5.27
CA PHE A 181 3.26 11.15 -5.82
C PHE A 181 4.00 12.32 -6.47
N SER A 182 5.33 12.31 -6.43
CA SER A 182 6.16 13.37 -7.00
C SER A 182 6.33 13.17 -8.51
N GLU A 183 5.97 14.16 -9.30
CA GLU A 183 6.18 14.17 -10.76
C GLU A 183 7.67 14.16 -11.18
N HIS A 184 8.58 14.35 -10.22
CA HIS A 184 10.03 14.34 -10.48
C HIS A 184 10.64 12.95 -10.37
N THR A 185 9.96 12.00 -9.72
CA THR A 185 10.42 10.63 -9.57
C THR A 185 9.93 9.73 -10.72
N LYS A 186 10.66 8.64 -10.99
CA LYS A 186 10.24 7.64 -11.97
C LYS A 186 8.84 7.07 -11.61
N ILE A 187 8.64 6.74 -10.35
CA ILE A 187 7.39 6.16 -9.83
C ILE A 187 6.23 7.13 -9.96
N GLY A 188 6.41 8.39 -9.56
CA GLY A 188 5.35 9.39 -9.70
C GLY A 188 4.99 9.64 -11.17
N LYS A 189 5.99 9.64 -12.08
CA LYS A 189 5.74 9.70 -13.53
C LYS A 189 4.96 8.50 -14.05
N ALA A 190 5.35 7.28 -13.63
CA ALA A 190 4.64 6.05 -14.00
C ALA A 190 3.19 6.08 -13.50
N ARG A 191 2.98 6.50 -12.25
CA ARG A 191 1.65 6.68 -11.67
C ARG A 191 0.81 7.69 -12.44
N SER A 192 1.37 8.83 -12.79
CA SER A 192 0.70 9.87 -13.60
C SER A 192 0.32 9.35 -14.98
N ALA A 193 1.20 8.58 -15.63
CA ALA A 193 0.92 7.96 -16.92
C ALA A 193 -0.21 6.93 -16.84
N LEU A 194 -0.22 6.10 -15.80
CA LEU A 194 -1.29 5.14 -15.54
C LEU A 194 -2.63 5.86 -15.34
N PHE A 195 -2.69 6.90 -14.52
CA PHE A 195 -3.88 7.70 -14.35
C PHE A 195 -4.32 8.37 -15.65
N ALA A 196 -3.39 8.90 -16.45
CA ALA A 196 -3.70 9.51 -17.75
C ALA A 196 -4.34 8.50 -18.74
N LYS A 197 -3.93 7.24 -18.69
CA LYS A 197 -4.54 6.13 -19.43
C LYS A 197 -5.96 5.85 -18.94
N TRP A 198 -6.11 5.64 -17.63
CA TRP A 198 -7.35 5.11 -17.05
C TRP A 198 -8.43 6.16 -16.85
N MET A 199 -8.09 7.41 -16.62
CA MET A 199 -9.08 8.49 -16.57
C MET A 199 -9.91 8.68 -17.83
N LYS A 200 -9.48 8.11 -18.96
CA LYS A 200 -10.26 8.08 -20.20
C LYS A 200 -11.37 7.02 -20.18
N LYS A 201 -11.25 6.04 -19.27
CA LYS A 201 -12.15 4.89 -19.15
C LYS A 201 -13.09 4.99 -17.95
N TRP A 202 -12.62 5.60 -16.87
CA TRP A 202 -13.40 5.75 -15.63
C TRP A 202 -14.53 6.75 -15.82
N SER A 203 -15.70 6.41 -15.30
CA SER A 203 -16.86 7.28 -15.30
C SER A 203 -16.72 8.40 -14.28
N GLY A 204 -17.55 9.45 -14.41
CA GLY A 204 -17.64 10.48 -13.39
C GLY A 204 -18.13 9.95 -12.02
N GLU A 205 -18.92 8.88 -12.04
CA GLU A 205 -19.36 8.19 -10.80
C GLU A 205 -18.21 7.47 -10.12
N ASP A 206 -17.38 6.74 -10.87
CA ASP A 206 -16.19 6.06 -10.32
C ASP A 206 -15.24 7.05 -9.67
N LEU A 207 -14.97 8.16 -10.36
CA LEU A 207 -14.12 9.22 -9.82
C LEU A 207 -14.73 9.86 -8.56
N ASN A 208 -16.03 10.03 -8.52
CA ASN A 208 -16.71 10.56 -7.34
C ASN A 208 -16.62 9.59 -6.14
N LYS A 209 -16.79 8.28 -6.37
CA LYS A 209 -16.59 7.24 -5.35
C LYS A 209 -15.16 7.23 -4.83
N MET A 210 -14.18 7.27 -5.74
CA MET A 210 -12.76 7.31 -5.38
C MET A 210 -12.42 8.53 -4.49
N LEU A 211 -12.94 9.70 -4.84
CA LEU A 211 -12.74 10.91 -4.04
C LEU A 211 -13.47 10.87 -2.71
N GLY A 212 -14.66 10.26 -2.67
CA GLY A 212 -15.40 10.00 -1.44
C GLY A 212 -14.61 9.15 -0.47
N GLN A 213 -14.12 8.00 -0.90
CA GLN A 213 -13.28 7.12 -0.07
C GLN A 213 -11.99 7.80 0.41
N LEU A 214 -11.36 8.64 -0.43
CA LEU A 214 -10.21 9.44 -0.02
C LEU A 214 -10.56 10.41 1.10
N ASN A 215 -11.69 11.12 0.94
CA ASN A 215 -12.17 12.06 1.96
C ASN A 215 -12.46 11.33 3.29
N ASP A 216 -13.13 10.18 3.24
CA ASP A 216 -13.45 9.38 4.42
C ASP A 216 -12.19 8.86 5.12
N SER A 217 -11.21 8.41 4.35
CA SER A 217 -9.90 7.96 4.89
C SER A 217 -9.14 9.12 5.56
N LEU A 218 -9.16 10.31 4.95
CA LEU A 218 -8.55 11.50 5.53
C LEU A 218 -9.28 11.94 6.81
N GLN A 219 -10.61 11.92 6.80
CA GLN A 219 -11.40 12.28 7.98
C GLN A 219 -11.12 11.32 9.14
N SER A 220 -11.09 10.01 8.89
CA SER A 220 -10.73 9.00 9.90
C SER A 220 -9.33 9.25 10.48
N SER A 221 -8.35 9.58 9.63
CA SER A 221 -6.99 9.88 10.08
C SER A 221 -6.93 11.17 10.93
N VAL A 222 -7.73 12.17 10.57
CA VAL A 222 -7.87 13.41 11.36
C VAL A 222 -8.49 13.12 12.72
N ASP A 223 -9.55 12.33 12.77
CA ASP A 223 -10.23 11.96 14.01
C ASP A 223 -9.32 11.18 14.95
N ASP A 224 -8.52 10.26 14.42
CA ASP A 224 -7.56 9.48 15.21
C ASP A 224 -6.42 10.35 15.75
N LEU A 225 -5.99 11.32 14.98
CA LEU A 225 -4.99 12.30 15.41
C LEU A 225 -5.57 13.23 16.50
N GLU A 226 -6.82 13.65 16.36
CA GLU A 226 -7.49 14.45 17.40
C GLU A 226 -7.61 13.69 18.73
N LYS A 227 -7.97 12.40 18.68
CA LYS A 227 -7.99 11.53 19.86
C LYS A 227 -6.60 11.43 20.51
N ALA A 228 -5.57 11.24 19.69
CA ALA A 228 -4.19 11.13 20.18
C ALA A 228 -3.69 12.44 20.83
N ILE A 229 -4.03 13.60 20.24
CA ILE A 229 -3.73 14.92 20.80
C ILE A 229 -4.48 15.12 22.13
N HIS A 230 -5.75 14.74 22.20
CA HIS A 230 -6.55 14.82 23.41
C HIS A 230 -5.94 13.97 24.56
N GLN A 231 -5.57 12.72 24.25
CA GLN A 231 -4.91 11.83 25.21
C GLN A 231 -3.58 12.40 25.72
N ARG A 232 -2.80 13.01 24.82
CA ARG A 232 -1.56 13.70 25.20
C ARG A 232 -1.83 14.86 26.15
N ASN A 233 -2.81 15.72 25.84
CA ASN A 233 -3.13 16.88 26.68
C ASN A 233 -3.58 16.47 28.09
N ILE A 234 -4.36 15.37 28.20
CA ILE A 234 -4.73 14.79 29.50
C ILE A 234 -3.48 14.31 30.26
N SER A 235 -2.56 13.64 29.59
CA SER A 235 -1.31 13.18 30.21
C SER A 235 -0.44 14.35 30.68
N ASP A 236 -0.33 15.41 29.89
CA ASP A 236 0.45 16.62 30.24
C ASP A 236 -0.19 17.39 31.40
N GLN A 237 -1.53 17.43 31.49
CA GLN A 237 -2.25 18.02 32.62
C GLN A 237 -2.01 17.23 33.90
N SER A 238 -2.17 15.91 33.87
CA SER A 238 -1.96 15.06 35.02
C SER A 238 -0.48 15.13 35.52
N PHE A 239 0.49 15.23 34.61
CA PHE A 239 1.88 15.44 34.93
C PHE A 239 2.14 16.82 35.57
N SER A 240 1.45 17.86 35.07
CA SER A 240 1.56 19.21 35.65
C SER A 240 0.96 19.30 37.05
N GLU A 241 -0.16 18.60 37.28
CA GLU A 241 -0.77 18.49 38.64
C GLU A 241 0.12 17.73 39.61
N ALA A 242 0.62 16.55 39.21
CA ALA A 242 1.55 15.78 40.02
C ALA A 242 2.85 16.57 40.39
N ARG A 243 3.30 17.42 39.44
CA ARG A 243 4.46 18.31 39.70
C ARG A 243 4.14 19.44 40.64
N LYS A 244 2.92 19.97 40.62
CA LYS A 244 2.47 20.99 41.61
C LYS A 244 2.34 20.40 43.00
N ASP A 245 1.72 19.22 43.09
CA ASP A 245 1.57 18.51 44.36
C ASP A 245 2.94 18.17 44.97
N LEU A 246 3.88 17.70 44.16
CA LEU A 246 5.26 17.44 44.59
C LEU A 246 5.97 18.71 45.03
N ALA A 247 5.75 19.86 44.37
CA ALA A 247 6.35 21.15 44.74
C ALA A 247 5.76 21.70 46.00
N GLU A 248 4.51 21.44 46.31
CA GLU A 248 3.81 21.87 47.51
C GLU A 248 4.21 21.03 48.72
N GLU A 249 4.33 19.71 48.59
CA GLU A 249 4.87 18.82 49.65
C GLU A 249 6.35 19.07 49.91
N HIS A 250 7.14 19.40 48.91
CA HIS A 250 8.54 19.77 49.11
C HIS A 250 8.70 21.05 49.96
N LYS A 251 7.70 21.92 49.97
CA LYS A 251 7.66 23.10 50.87
C LYS A 251 7.30 22.75 52.30
N VAL A 252 6.59 21.65 52.51
CA VAL A 252 6.05 21.30 53.84
C VAL A 252 6.93 20.34 54.62
N ASN A 253 7.81 19.56 53.97
CA ASN A 253 8.50 18.47 54.70
C ASN A 253 10.00 18.33 54.38
N LEU A 254 10.80 19.10 55.06
CA LEU A 254 12.27 18.92 55.15
C LEU A 254 12.69 17.72 56.03
N ASN A 255 11.76 17.00 56.69
CA ASN A 255 12.08 16.01 57.72
C ASN A 255 11.82 14.53 57.40
N HIS A 256 11.27 14.15 56.22
CA HIS A 256 11.05 12.73 55.93
C HIS A 256 11.79 12.25 54.65
N GLN A 257 13.05 11.82 54.87
CA GLN A 257 13.86 11.24 53.76
C GLN A 257 13.22 10.01 53.10
N SER A 258 12.35 9.28 53.80
CA SER A 258 11.67 8.11 53.25
C SER A 258 10.54 8.48 52.25
N GLU A 259 9.77 9.54 52.56
CA GLU A 259 8.71 10.03 51.68
C GLU A 259 9.28 10.70 50.41
N ILE A 260 10.41 11.42 50.59
CA ILE A 260 11.14 11.99 49.44
C ILE A 260 11.61 10.89 48.46
N ARG A 261 12.03 9.73 48.97
CA ARG A 261 12.45 8.60 48.14
C ARG A 261 11.26 8.01 47.34
N GLU A 262 10.12 7.90 47.98
CA GLU A 262 8.90 7.39 47.32
C GLU A 262 8.39 8.38 46.26
N LEU A 263 8.45 9.67 46.56
CA LEU A 263 8.11 10.73 45.61
C LEU A 263 9.09 10.80 44.43
N LEU A 264 10.38 10.62 44.66
CA LEU A 264 11.37 10.50 43.59
C LEU A 264 11.11 9.27 42.69
N LEU A 265 10.74 8.14 43.29
CA LEU A 265 10.40 6.94 42.56
C LEU A 265 9.14 7.12 41.68
N ASN A 266 8.17 7.86 42.20
CA ASN A 266 6.96 8.21 41.46
C ASN A 266 7.26 9.23 40.36
N LEU A 267 8.18 10.17 40.59
CA LEU A 267 8.67 11.11 39.57
C LEU A 267 9.43 10.37 38.46
N GLU A 268 10.29 9.40 38.80
CA GLU A 268 10.99 8.57 37.83
C GLU A 268 10.00 7.77 36.97
N LYS A 269 8.93 7.22 37.57
CA LYS A 269 7.86 6.54 36.82
C LYS A 269 7.13 7.50 35.87
N ALA A 270 6.78 8.70 36.34
CA ALA A 270 6.11 9.70 35.52
C ALA A 270 7.01 10.21 34.38
N ILE A 271 8.33 10.33 34.62
CA ILE A 271 9.31 10.63 33.57
C ILE A 271 9.41 9.51 32.56
N HIS A 272 9.37 8.25 33.01
CA HIS A 272 9.36 7.09 32.12
C HIS A 272 8.11 7.05 31.23
N GLU A 273 6.94 7.28 31.82
CA GLU A 273 5.67 7.38 31.06
C GLU A 273 5.68 8.58 30.09
N ARG A 274 6.26 9.72 30.47
CA ARG A 274 6.46 10.85 29.59
C ARG A 274 7.39 10.53 28.41
N ASN A 275 8.49 9.79 28.67
CA ASN A 275 9.40 9.38 27.59
C ASN A 275 8.72 8.42 26.60
N ILE A 276 7.86 7.52 27.10
CA ILE A 276 7.01 6.67 26.26
C ILE A 276 6.02 7.54 25.46
N SER A 277 5.42 8.55 26.10
CA SER A 277 4.50 9.48 25.42
C SER A 277 5.23 10.38 24.42
N ALA A 278 6.48 10.78 24.69
CA ALA A 278 7.30 11.55 23.75
C ALA A 278 7.70 10.73 22.51
N GLN A 279 8.06 9.45 22.68
CA GLN A 279 8.29 8.52 21.54
C GLN A 279 7.05 8.36 20.69
N LYS A 280 5.88 8.26 21.34
CA LYS A 280 4.59 8.20 20.64
C LYS A 280 4.26 9.51 19.90
N THR A 281 4.75 10.62 20.41
CA THR A 281 4.61 11.95 19.77
C THR A 281 5.50 12.10 18.55
N GLU A 282 6.76 11.64 18.61
CA GLU A 282 7.65 11.61 17.44
C GLU A 282 7.11 10.70 16.31
N GLU A 283 6.47 9.61 16.69
CA GLU A 283 5.80 8.74 15.71
C GLU A 283 4.57 9.43 15.10
N LEU A 284 3.80 10.15 15.91
CA LEU A 284 2.66 10.92 15.43
C LEU A 284 3.11 12.13 14.58
N ASP A 285 4.20 12.80 14.93
CA ASP A 285 4.75 13.88 14.11
C ASP A 285 5.22 13.36 12.75
N ARG A 286 5.84 12.17 12.69
CA ARG A 286 6.17 11.48 11.43
C ARG A 286 4.92 11.11 10.63
N GLN A 287 3.87 10.64 11.27
CA GLN A 287 2.58 10.38 10.61
C GLN A 287 1.93 11.67 10.10
N ILE A 288 2.04 12.76 10.85
CA ILE A 288 1.57 14.10 10.43
C ILE A 288 2.35 14.59 9.19
N GLU A 289 3.67 14.44 9.17
CA GLU A 289 4.49 14.80 8.01
C GLU A 289 4.10 13.95 6.78
N THR A 290 3.88 12.66 6.99
CA THR A 290 3.41 11.77 5.94
C THR A 290 2.04 12.19 5.40
N LEU A 291 1.10 12.51 6.30
CA LEU A 291 -0.23 13.01 5.93
C LEU A 291 -0.16 14.36 5.22
N HIS A 292 0.69 15.30 5.66
CA HIS A 292 0.93 16.57 4.97
C HIS A 292 1.43 16.36 3.54
N SER A 293 2.32 15.40 3.37
CA SER A 293 2.86 15.04 2.06
C SER A 293 1.79 14.44 1.16
N HIS A 294 0.95 13.55 1.70
CA HIS A 294 -0.20 13.01 0.97
C HIS A 294 -1.21 14.10 0.57
N ILE A 295 -1.50 15.03 1.47
CA ILE A 295 -2.40 16.17 1.18
C ILE A 295 -1.81 17.02 0.06
N SER A 296 -0.51 17.35 0.11
CA SER A 296 0.17 18.11 -0.94
C SER A 296 0.10 17.41 -2.30
N ALA A 297 0.34 16.11 -2.32
CA ALA A 297 0.24 15.30 -3.54
C ALA A 297 -1.20 15.27 -4.09
N LEU A 298 -2.21 15.16 -3.22
CA LEU A 298 -3.61 15.21 -3.62
C LEU A 298 -4.01 16.59 -4.14
N GLU A 299 -3.51 17.67 -3.53
CA GLU A 299 -3.74 19.05 -4.02
C GLU A 299 -3.12 19.26 -5.40
N GLN A 300 -1.94 18.69 -5.63
CA GLN A 300 -1.28 18.72 -6.93
C GLN A 300 -2.06 17.92 -7.97
N HIS A 301 -2.49 16.69 -7.66
CA HIS A 301 -3.38 15.90 -8.52
C HIS A 301 -4.70 16.62 -8.82
N LEU A 302 -5.29 17.28 -7.82
CA LEU A 302 -6.47 18.09 -8.02
C LEU A 302 -6.19 19.28 -8.94
N ALA A 303 -5.00 19.89 -8.87
CA ALA A 303 -4.58 20.96 -9.75
C ALA A 303 -4.41 20.48 -11.20
N GLU A 304 -3.79 19.28 -11.38
CA GLU A 304 -3.63 18.63 -12.67
C GLU A 304 -4.99 18.23 -13.29
N LEU A 305 -5.87 17.64 -12.48
CA LEU A 305 -7.25 17.37 -12.87
C LEU A 305 -7.99 18.64 -13.31
N LYS A 306 -7.79 19.74 -12.60
CA LYS A 306 -8.38 21.05 -12.95
C LYS A 306 -7.86 21.60 -14.26
N SER A 307 -6.63 21.32 -14.66
CA SER A 307 -6.04 21.76 -15.93
C SER A 307 -6.49 20.90 -17.12
N SER A 308 -6.97 19.67 -16.88
CA SER A 308 -7.36 18.71 -17.92
C SER A 308 -8.69 19.09 -18.60
N LYS A 309 -8.83 18.73 -19.88
CA LYS A 309 -10.08 18.93 -20.63
C LYS A 309 -11.29 18.20 -19.99
N SER A 310 -11.05 17.12 -19.24
CA SER A 310 -12.08 16.35 -18.53
C SER A 310 -12.66 17.09 -17.32
N TRP A 311 -11.92 18.04 -16.74
CA TRP A 311 -12.40 18.88 -15.63
C TRP A 311 -13.70 19.66 -15.93
N ARG A 312 -13.91 20.03 -17.19
CA ARG A 312 -15.14 20.75 -17.59
C ARG A 312 -16.39 19.88 -17.47
N VAL A 313 -16.23 18.56 -17.48
CA VAL A 313 -17.32 17.56 -17.40
C VAL A 313 -17.63 17.19 -15.94
N THR A 314 -16.68 17.41 -15.02
CA THR A 314 -16.77 16.94 -13.62
C THR A 314 -17.07 18.08 -12.63
N ARG A 315 -18.11 18.86 -12.88
CA ARG A 315 -18.59 19.94 -12.01
C ARG A 315 -18.78 19.57 -10.52
N PRO A 316 -19.10 18.30 -10.14
CA PRO A 316 -19.24 17.86 -8.74
C PRO A 316 -17.94 17.90 -7.92
N LEU A 317 -16.78 17.78 -8.57
CA LEU A 317 -15.46 17.72 -7.90
C LEU A 317 -15.06 19.01 -7.15
N ARG A 318 -15.71 20.14 -7.44
CA ARG A 318 -15.44 21.42 -6.76
C ARG A 318 -15.81 21.41 -5.27
N GLY A 319 -16.74 20.56 -4.88
CA GLY A 319 -17.13 20.38 -3.47
C GLY A 319 -16.01 19.75 -2.65
N VAL A 320 -15.42 18.69 -3.17
CA VAL A 320 -14.38 17.90 -2.48
C VAL A 320 -13.10 18.73 -2.29
N ALA A 321 -12.64 19.46 -3.33
CA ALA A 321 -11.48 20.34 -3.21
C ALA A 321 -11.66 21.43 -2.15
N ARG A 322 -12.89 21.95 -2.01
CA ARG A 322 -13.21 22.94 -1.00
C ARG A 322 -13.21 22.36 0.40
N THR A 323 -13.65 21.12 0.56
CA THR A 323 -13.67 20.38 1.83
C THR A 323 -12.25 20.03 2.28
N LEU A 324 -11.43 19.48 1.39
CA LEU A 324 -10.02 19.17 1.66
C LEU A 324 -9.22 20.40 2.08
N ARG A 325 -9.43 21.54 1.41
CA ARG A 325 -8.76 22.80 1.76
C ARG A 325 -9.20 23.34 3.12
N LYS A 326 -10.48 23.20 3.48
CA LYS A 326 -10.98 23.59 4.82
C LYS A 326 -10.39 22.69 5.91
N LEU A 327 -10.33 21.38 5.71
CA LEU A 327 -9.73 20.43 6.64
C LEU A 327 -8.24 20.72 6.84
N PHE A 328 -7.51 20.98 5.76
CA PHE A 328 -6.08 21.33 5.81
C PHE A 328 -5.82 22.60 6.61
N ILE A 329 -6.58 23.69 6.34
CA ILE A 329 -6.44 24.95 7.07
C ILE A 329 -6.80 24.81 8.54
N PHE A 330 -7.86 24.06 8.85
CA PHE A 330 -8.26 23.76 10.23
C PHE A 330 -7.16 23.01 10.97
N PHE A 331 -6.56 22.05 10.31
CA PHE A 331 -5.49 21.20 10.86
C PHE A 331 -4.21 22.00 11.14
N LEU A 332 -3.76 22.81 10.20
CA LEU A 332 -2.59 23.69 10.37
C LEU A 332 -2.78 24.67 11.54
N ASN A 333 -3.98 25.23 11.67
CA ASN A 333 -4.28 26.16 12.75
C ASN A 333 -4.27 25.46 14.14
N LYS A 334 -4.74 24.21 14.19
CA LYS A 334 -4.76 23.42 15.43
C LYS A 334 -3.35 22.98 15.88
N ILE A 335 -2.47 22.65 14.92
CA ILE A 335 -1.05 22.36 15.20
C ILE A 335 -0.30 23.59 15.69
N LYS A 336 -0.59 24.78 15.13
CA LYS A 336 0.05 26.04 15.55
C LYS A 336 -0.37 26.51 16.96
N LEU A 337 -1.57 26.14 17.40
CA LEU A 337 -2.10 26.53 18.73
C LEU A 337 -1.58 25.61 19.86
N ASN A 338 -0.98 24.46 19.53
CA ASN A 338 -0.47 23.46 20.49
C ASN A 338 1.06 23.41 20.54
N LYS A 339 1.79 24.30 19.85
CA LYS A 339 3.20 24.60 20.05
C LYS A 339 3.34 25.81 20.97
#